data_8b16b50d5b058c1cbcf953b966e4b6b5
#
_entry.id   8b16b50d5b058c1cbcf953b966e4b6b5
#
_cell.length_a   1.000
_cell.length_b   1.000
_cell.length_c   1.000
_cell.angle_alpha   90.00
_cell.angle_beta   90.00
_cell.angle_gamma   90.00
#
_symmetry.space_group_name_H-M   'P 1'
#
loop_
_entity.id
_entity.type
_entity.pdbx_description
1 polymer ?
#
loop_
_entity_poly.entity_id
_entity_poly.type
_entity_poly.pdbx_seq_one_letter_code
_entity_poly.pdbx_strand_id
1 'polypeptide(L)'
;MLVRILLVVAALSLPGALRAETASEKAGFASKLTIYLAKGAADACGPGCDRWIAIEGEIDADAAPRIRRFLAAVKDTQRPIYLYSPGGNVEQSYAIARLLRSRKAIARVGRTLVTACAADTQVDAACLKVKNASGEVEAELTTRKAMCNSACGYLFLGATSREVAPDAVVAVHNSRLVLRFRGNPPPQIVAEARQRRIASAERDRIAFIASMGISRELDALIQTVKFENLHVLTRTELYRFGIDTRPLAETMWKLEKDARPFVRKIAVLKKNDSSFRTMEWRLSCESRARVPLWFAAEIDEASSGKSTILMTADAAADKEAGGPPLRSGKYEVWRGSIDTDMVKAILASRSLHVRETTTMPDDKTDMTKFDIDLTGLAPAWTQLKSSCALSALSPISPWPATVPNAGTTPPAAVAP
;
A
#
# COMPACT_ATOMS: atom_id res chain seq x y z
N MET A 1 62.86 19.46 27.40
CA MET A 1 61.73 20.35 27.05
C MET A 1 61.01 19.69 25.85
N LEU A 2 59.93 18.99 26.09
CA LEU A 2 59.07 18.37 25.05
C LEU A 2 57.76 19.16 24.95
N VAL A 3 57.56 19.80 23.79
CA VAL A 3 56.31 20.52 23.48
C VAL A 3 55.33 19.48 22.89
N ARG A 4 54.20 19.25 23.60
CA ARG A 4 53.06 18.48 23.13
C ARG A 4 52.13 19.41 22.33
N ILE A 5 52.00 19.12 21.03
CA ILE A 5 51.02 19.76 20.15
C ILE A 5 49.70 18.97 20.29
N LEU A 6 48.66 19.61 20.82
CA LEU A 6 47.28 19.12 20.83
C LEU A 6 46.64 19.47 19.47
N LEU A 7 46.32 18.45 18.68
CA LEU A 7 45.46 18.58 17.50
C LEU A 7 43.97 18.54 17.96
N VAL A 8 43.31 19.68 17.86
CA VAL A 8 41.85 19.79 18.01
C VAL A 8 41.23 19.47 16.66
N VAL A 9 40.58 18.31 16.55
CA VAL A 9 39.73 17.96 15.39
C VAL A 9 38.37 18.55 15.62
N ALA A 10 38.04 19.65 14.92
CA ALA A 10 36.68 20.21 14.85
C ALA A 10 35.83 19.35 13.92
N ALA A 11 34.88 18.62 14.44
CA ALA A 11 33.87 17.93 13.67
C ALA A 11 32.86 18.95 13.13
N LEU A 12 32.96 19.26 11.84
CA LEU A 12 31.95 20.02 11.10
C LEU A 12 30.77 19.06 10.79
N SER A 13 29.71 19.17 11.58
CA SER A 13 28.42 18.56 11.27
C SER A 13 27.72 19.32 10.14
N LEU A 14 27.65 18.72 8.99
CA LEU A 14 26.93 19.24 7.81
C LEU A 14 25.42 18.98 7.96
N PRO A 15 24.56 20.02 7.99
CA PRO A 15 23.09 19.84 7.92
C PRO A 15 22.66 19.85 6.43
N GLY A 16 23.10 18.89 5.64
CA GLY A 16 22.79 18.86 4.21
C GLY A 16 21.98 17.65 3.73
N ALA A 17 21.95 16.57 4.50
CA ALA A 17 21.34 15.31 4.06
C ALA A 17 19.81 15.26 4.17
N LEU A 18 19.21 15.97 5.12
CA LEU A 18 17.73 15.96 5.33
C LEU A 18 16.94 16.77 4.28
N ARG A 19 17.59 17.70 3.59
CA ARG A 19 16.93 18.55 2.57
C ARG A 19 16.87 17.91 1.18
N ALA A 20 17.71 16.91 0.92
CA ALA A 20 17.77 16.21 -0.36
C ALA A 20 16.67 15.13 -0.49
N GLU A 21 16.29 14.47 0.61
CA GLU A 21 15.23 13.45 0.60
C GLU A 21 13.84 14.05 0.37
N THR A 22 13.53 15.19 0.96
CA THR A 22 12.23 15.86 0.78
C THR A 22 12.01 16.41 -0.63
N ALA A 23 13.07 16.77 -1.34
CA ALA A 23 13.00 17.19 -2.74
C ALA A 23 12.79 16.01 -3.70
N SER A 24 13.38 14.84 -3.41
CA SER A 24 13.22 13.62 -4.23
C SER A 24 11.83 12.99 -4.12
N GLU A 25 11.15 13.10 -2.96
CA GLU A 25 9.79 12.61 -2.81
C GLU A 25 8.75 13.50 -3.50
N LYS A 26 8.92 14.82 -3.52
CA LYS A 26 8.09 15.74 -4.31
C LYS A 26 8.24 15.53 -5.83
N ALA A 27 9.40 15.09 -6.31
CA ALA A 27 9.64 14.75 -7.71
C ALA A 27 8.87 13.50 -8.19
N GLY A 28 8.32 12.69 -7.27
CA GLY A 28 7.57 11.47 -7.61
C GLY A 28 6.10 11.67 -8.01
N PHE A 29 5.57 12.90 -7.91
CA PHE A 29 4.16 13.20 -8.24
C PHE A 29 4.04 14.30 -9.27
N ALA A 30 3.08 14.13 -10.20
CA ALA A 30 2.70 15.24 -11.09
C ALA A 30 2.02 16.35 -10.29
N SER A 31 2.35 17.61 -10.62
CA SER A 31 1.78 18.82 -9.99
C SER A 31 0.29 19.03 -10.24
N LYS A 32 -0.30 18.25 -11.15
CA LYS A 32 -1.74 18.23 -11.47
C LYS A 32 -2.25 16.80 -11.42
N LEU A 33 -3.45 16.61 -10.90
CA LEU A 33 -4.11 15.32 -10.88
C LEU A 33 -4.40 14.85 -12.30
N THR A 34 -3.83 13.72 -12.68
CA THR A 34 -3.99 13.10 -14.01
C THR A 34 -4.96 11.92 -13.89
N ILE A 35 -5.87 11.79 -14.86
CA ILE A 35 -6.81 10.65 -14.95
C ILE A 35 -6.75 10.03 -16.34
N TYR A 36 -6.64 8.71 -16.41
CA TYR A 36 -6.54 7.97 -17.66
C TYR A 36 -7.01 6.52 -17.53
N LEU A 37 -7.27 5.89 -18.69
CA LEU A 37 -7.58 4.47 -18.78
C LEU A 37 -6.28 3.69 -18.91
N ALA A 38 -6.16 2.63 -18.13
CA ALA A 38 -5.02 1.72 -18.17
C ALA A 38 -5.49 0.29 -18.41
N LYS A 39 -4.64 -0.48 -19.08
CA LYS A 39 -4.81 -1.90 -19.37
C LYS A 39 -3.51 -2.63 -19.03
N GLY A 40 -3.61 -3.81 -18.48
CA GLY A 40 -2.49 -4.66 -18.13
C GLY A 40 -2.65 -6.09 -18.61
N ALA A 41 -1.81 -6.98 -18.10
CA ALA A 41 -1.97 -8.41 -18.29
C ALA A 41 -3.31 -8.91 -17.70
N ALA A 42 -3.70 -10.12 -18.05
CA ALA A 42 -4.83 -10.78 -17.41
C ALA A 42 -4.68 -10.74 -15.88
N ASP A 43 -5.78 -10.44 -15.19
CA ASP A 43 -5.84 -10.31 -13.72
C ASP A 43 -4.93 -9.22 -13.12
N ALA A 44 -4.42 -8.27 -13.90
CA ALA A 44 -3.52 -7.21 -13.40
C ALA A 44 -4.12 -6.36 -12.27
N CYS A 45 -5.43 -6.22 -12.23
CA CYS A 45 -6.17 -5.47 -11.22
C CYS A 45 -7.07 -6.35 -10.32
N GLY A 46 -6.82 -7.66 -10.26
CA GLY A 46 -7.58 -8.66 -9.52
C GLY A 46 -8.20 -9.72 -10.41
N PRO A 47 -8.83 -10.76 -9.87
CA PRO A 47 -9.42 -11.85 -10.65
C PRO A 47 -10.38 -11.35 -11.74
N GLY A 48 -10.12 -11.69 -12.99
CA GLY A 48 -10.91 -11.28 -14.15
C GLY A 48 -10.79 -9.79 -14.53
N CYS A 49 -9.85 -9.05 -13.94
CA CYS A 49 -9.66 -7.62 -14.15
C CYS A 49 -8.32 -7.32 -14.83
N ASP A 50 -8.38 -6.82 -16.07
CA ASP A 50 -7.22 -6.37 -16.85
C ASP A 50 -7.23 -4.86 -17.15
N ARG A 51 -8.29 -4.13 -16.76
CA ARG A 51 -8.51 -2.71 -17.09
C ARG A 51 -8.96 -1.91 -15.89
N TRP A 52 -8.38 -0.73 -15.70
CA TRP A 52 -8.73 0.16 -14.59
C TRP A 52 -8.66 1.62 -14.99
N ILE A 53 -9.15 2.49 -14.12
CA ILE A 53 -8.96 3.93 -14.19
C ILE A 53 -7.83 4.28 -13.22
N ALA A 54 -6.80 4.99 -13.68
CA ALA A 54 -5.76 5.55 -12.84
C ALA A 54 -6.06 7.02 -12.54
N ILE A 55 -5.92 7.40 -11.26
CA ILE A 55 -5.99 8.80 -10.79
C ILE A 55 -4.73 9.06 -9.97
N GLU A 56 -3.82 9.88 -10.49
CA GLU A 56 -2.48 10.06 -9.91
C GLU A 56 -2.07 11.54 -9.90
N GLY A 57 -1.25 11.92 -8.90
CA GLY A 57 -0.70 13.26 -8.80
C GLY A 57 -1.36 14.13 -7.74
N GLU A 58 -0.99 15.42 -7.68
CA GLU A 58 -1.51 16.39 -6.73
C GLU A 58 -2.94 16.80 -7.08
N ILE A 59 -3.84 16.87 -6.09
CA ILE A 59 -5.21 17.36 -6.30
C ILE A 59 -5.19 18.86 -6.39
N ASP A 60 -5.12 19.36 -7.62
CA ASP A 60 -5.08 20.79 -7.93
C ASP A 60 -6.47 21.45 -7.90
N ALA A 61 -6.51 22.78 -8.04
CA ALA A 61 -7.73 23.58 -7.91
C ALA A 61 -8.81 23.29 -8.98
N ASP A 62 -8.43 22.68 -10.11
CA ASP A 62 -9.32 22.39 -11.24
C ASP A 62 -9.53 20.87 -11.45
N ALA A 63 -9.19 20.05 -10.47
CA ALA A 63 -9.24 18.60 -10.59
C ALA A 63 -10.68 18.06 -10.81
N ALA A 64 -11.65 18.51 -10.02
CA ALA A 64 -13.00 17.95 -10.05
C ALA A 64 -13.73 18.15 -11.41
N PRO A 65 -13.69 19.29 -12.08
CA PRO A 65 -14.27 19.44 -13.43
C PRO A 65 -13.65 18.50 -14.46
N ARG A 66 -12.32 18.27 -14.40
CA ARG A 66 -11.63 17.34 -15.32
C ARG A 66 -12.06 15.90 -15.08
N ILE A 67 -12.05 15.46 -13.81
CA ILE A 67 -12.50 14.13 -13.41
C ILE A 67 -13.96 13.90 -13.81
N ARG A 68 -14.85 14.88 -13.58
CA ARG A 68 -16.27 14.78 -13.96
C ARG A 68 -16.43 14.51 -15.46
N ARG A 69 -15.76 15.30 -16.32
CA ARG A 69 -15.82 15.13 -17.78
C ARG A 69 -15.30 13.75 -18.20
N PHE A 70 -14.17 13.31 -17.64
CA PHE A 70 -13.60 12.02 -17.93
C PHE A 70 -14.55 10.88 -17.53
N LEU A 71 -15.03 10.87 -16.28
CA LEU A 71 -15.92 9.84 -15.78
C LEU A 71 -17.27 9.79 -16.53
N ALA A 72 -17.77 10.93 -17.05
CA ALA A 72 -18.96 10.97 -17.87
C ALA A 72 -18.74 10.27 -19.24
N ALA A 73 -17.52 10.30 -19.77
CA ALA A 73 -17.19 9.64 -21.04
C ALA A 73 -16.96 8.12 -20.86
N VAL A 74 -16.57 7.66 -19.66
CA VAL A 74 -16.34 6.24 -19.36
C VAL A 74 -17.65 5.55 -19.01
N LYS A 75 -18.19 4.73 -19.93
CA LYS A 75 -19.48 4.05 -19.77
C LYS A 75 -19.42 2.90 -18.74
N ASP A 76 -18.29 2.20 -18.68
CA ASP A 76 -18.08 1.09 -17.72
C ASP A 76 -17.93 1.63 -16.29
N THR A 77 -18.99 1.49 -15.49
CA THR A 77 -19.03 1.95 -14.10
C THR A 77 -18.42 0.96 -13.13
N GLN A 78 -18.20 -0.28 -13.52
CA GLN A 78 -17.60 -1.33 -12.68
C GLN A 78 -16.07 -1.34 -12.73
N ARG A 79 -15.48 -0.60 -13.67
CA ARG A 79 -14.04 -0.49 -13.81
C ARG A 79 -13.44 0.10 -12.52
N PRO A 80 -12.53 -0.62 -11.82
CA PRO A 80 -11.95 -0.14 -10.57
C PRO A 80 -11.10 1.10 -10.80
N ILE A 81 -11.05 1.97 -9.79
CA ILE A 81 -10.27 3.21 -9.80
C ILE A 81 -9.08 3.02 -8.84
N TYR A 82 -7.87 3.18 -9.36
CA TYR A 82 -6.65 3.14 -8.56
C TYR A 82 -6.13 4.54 -8.30
N LEU A 83 -5.85 4.81 -7.02
CA LEU A 83 -5.45 6.12 -6.53
C LEU A 83 -3.98 6.10 -6.09
N TYR A 84 -3.21 7.09 -6.56
CA TYR A 84 -1.85 7.35 -6.15
C TYR A 84 -1.61 8.87 -6.05
N SER A 85 -1.72 9.43 -4.84
CA SER A 85 -1.70 10.89 -4.68
C SER A 85 -1.16 11.31 -3.31
N PRO A 86 -0.33 12.38 -3.25
CA PRO A 86 0.11 12.99 -2.00
C PRO A 86 -0.99 13.81 -1.31
N GLY A 87 -2.12 14.04 -1.98
CA GLY A 87 -3.19 14.91 -1.52
C GLY A 87 -3.29 16.21 -2.31
N GLY A 88 -3.61 17.31 -1.64
CA GLY A 88 -3.75 18.65 -2.26
C GLY A 88 -5.03 19.37 -1.82
N ASN A 89 -5.84 19.84 -2.75
CA ASN A 89 -7.02 20.64 -2.48
C ASN A 89 -8.19 19.83 -1.91
N VAL A 90 -8.59 20.13 -0.67
CA VAL A 90 -9.65 19.42 0.07
C VAL A 90 -11.02 19.63 -0.57
N GLU A 91 -11.35 20.83 -1.04
CA GLU A 91 -12.67 21.11 -1.64
C GLU A 91 -12.84 20.33 -2.95
N GLN A 92 -11.78 20.24 -3.76
CA GLN A 92 -11.77 19.41 -4.97
C GLN A 92 -11.89 17.92 -4.62
N SER A 93 -11.22 17.45 -3.56
CA SER A 93 -11.33 16.06 -3.14
C SER A 93 -12.76 15.70 -2.70
N TYR A 94 -13.46 16.57 -1.97
CA TYR A 94 -14.87 16.36 -1.62
C TYR A 94 -15.77 16.33 -2.87
N ALA A 95 -15.53 17.20 -3.83
CA ALA A 95 -16.31 17.21 -5.07
C ALA A 95 -16.10 15.92 -5.88
N ILE A 96 -14.85 15.45 -6.00
CA ILE A 96 -14.54 14.18 -6.67
C ILE A 96 -15.13 13.00 -5.89
N ALA A 97 -15.03 12.99 -4.58
CA ALA A 97 -15.61 11.94 -3.72
C ALA A 97 -17.11 11.78 -3.97
N ARG A 98 -17.86 12.89 -4.08
CA ARG A 98 -19.31 12.83 -4.41
C ARG A 98 -19.55 12.24 -5.80
N LEU A 99 -18.69 12.51 -6.79
CA LEU A 99 -18.77 11.87 -8.11
C LEU A 99 -18.52 10.36 -8.03
N LEU A 100 -17.53 9.93 -7.24
CA LEU A 100 -17.28 8.50 -7.03
C LEU A 100 -18.45 7.82 -6.33
N ARG A 101 -19.05 8.47 -5.33
CA ARG A 101 -20.23 7.98 -4.61
C ARG A 101 -21.44 7.80 -5.53
N SER A 102 -21.77 8.81 -6.33
CA SER A 102 -22.90 8.75 -7.28
C SER A 102 -22.70 7.66 -8.34
N ARG A 103 -21.44 7.35 -8.68
CA ARG A 103 -21.08 6.29 -9.63
C ARG A 103 -21.07 4.90 -8.99
N LYS A 104 -21.20 4.78 -7.67
CA LYS A 104 -20.98 3.55 -6.89
C LYS A 104 -19.60 2.95 -7.16
N ALA A 105 -18.58 3.79 -7.25
CA ALA A 105 -17.23 3.41 -7.66
C ALA A 105 -16.58 2.41 -6.70
N ILE A 106 -15.72 1.56 -7.26
CA ILE A 106 -14.76 0.72 -6.56
C ILE A 106 -13.42 1.46 -6.58
N ALA A 107 -12.88 1.83 -5.41
CA ALA A 107 -11.59 2.51 -5.31
C ALA A 107 -10.56 1.64 -4.56
N ARG A 108 -9.35 1.66 -5.09
CA ARG A 108 -8.18 0.96 -4.56
C ARG A 108 -6.99 1.90 -4.49
N VAL A 109 -6.07 1.65 -3.57
CA VAL A 109 -4.80 2.38 -3.52
C VAL A 109 -3.76 1.59 -4.29
N GLY A 110 -3.21 2.20 -5.34
CA GLY A 110 -2.23 1.55 -6.20
C GLY A 110 -1.61 2.53 -7.19
N ARG A 111 -0.36 2.29 -7.57
CA ARG A 111 0.40 3.05 -8.53
C ARG A 111 0.35 2.37 -9.89
N THR A 112 0.01 3.11 -10.92
CA THR A 112 0.00 2.65 -12.31
C THR A 112 1.33 3.02 -12.99
N LEU A 113 2.05 2.03 -13.48
CA LEU A 113 3.32 2.20 -14.17
C LEU A 113 3.09 1.98 -15.67
N VAL A 114 3.05 3.06 -16.45
CA VAL A 114 2.89 2.98 -17.90
C VAL A 114 4.14 2.35 -18.51
N THR A 115 3.96 1.26 -19.26
CA THR A 115 5.07 0.44 -19.79
C THR A 115 5.93 1.18 -20.82
N ALA A 116 5.36 2.15 -21.51
CA ALA A 116 6.08 3.02 -22.46
C ALA A 116 7.01 4.04 -21.77
N CYS A 117 6.97 4.14 -20.42
CA CYS A 117 7.78 5.06 -19.63
C CYS A 117 8.71 4.26 -18.69
N ALA A 118 9.92 4.75 -18.44
CA ALA A 118 10.76 4.17 -17.41
C ALA A 118 10.16 4.38 -16.01
N ALA A 119 10.53 3.55 -15.05
CA ALA A 119 9.92 3.55 -13.72
C ALA A 119 10.13 4.86 -12.95
N ASP A 120 11.23 5.56 -13.20
CA ASP A 120 11.63 6.83 -12.60
C ASP A 120 11.11 8.06 -13.38
N THR A 121 10.63 7.89 -14.62
CA THR A 121 10.15 8.97 -15.49
C THR A 121 8.62 9.02 -15.63
N GLN A 122 7.89 8.33 -14.77
CA GLN A 122 6.41 8.24 -14.82
C GLN A 122 5.68 9.59 -14.71
N VAL A 123 6.36 10.63 -14.22
CA VAL A 123 5.80 11.99 -14.05
C VAL A 123 6.41 13.03 -14.99
N ASP A 124 7.32 12.63 -15.86
CA ASP A 124 7.95 13.52 -16.84
C ASP A 124 6.94 13.95 -17.90
N ALA A 125 7.18 15.11 -18.53
CA ALA A 125 6.30 15.69 -19.52
C ALA A 125 5.97 14.72 -20.68
N ALA A 126 6.94 13.92 -21.12
CA ALA A 126 6.75 12.91 -22.15
C ALA A 126 5.79 11.82 -21.72
N CYS A 127 5.96 11.28 -20.51
CA CYS A 127 5.08 10.24 -19.96
C CYS A 127 3.68 10.80 -19.65
N LEU A 128 3.58 12.02 -19.12
CA LEU A 128 2.30 12.69 -18.91
C LEU A 128 1.53 12.90 -20.22
N LYS A 129 2.23 13.15 -21.34
CA LYS A 129 1.62 13.20 -22.66
C LYS A 129 1.02 11.86 -23.07
N VAL A 130 1.71 10.74 -22.80
CA VAL A 130 1.18 9.38 -23.04
C VAL A 130 -0.05 9.12 -22.18
N LYS A 131 0.00 9.44 -20.88
CA LYS A 131 -1.12 9.28 -19.94
C LYS A 131 -2.36 10.11 -20.32
N ASN A 132 -2.16 11.28 -20.92
CA ASN A 132 -3.23 12.19 -21.35
C ASN A 132 -3.71 11.94 -22.80
N ALA A 133 -3.12 10.98 -23.50
CA ALA A 133 -3.58 10.60 -24.82
C ALA A 133 -4.96 9.92 -24.76
N SER A 134 -5.69 9.93 -25.88
CA SER A 134 -6.96 9.21 -25.99
C SER A 134 -6.72 7.70 -26.01
N GLY A 135 -7.61 6.93 -25.35
CA GLY A 135 -7.56 5.48 -25.32
C GLY A 135 -6.99 4.89 -24.04
N GLU A 136 -6.72 3.61 -24.08
CA GLU A 136 -6.13 2.85 -22.96
C GLU A 136 -4.61 2.77 -23.12
N VAL A 137 -3.88 2.98 -22.04
CA VAL A 137 -2.42 2.83 -22.03
C VAL A 137 -2.02 1.50 -21.41
N GLU A 138 -1.04 0.82 -22.00
CA GLU A 138 -0.47 -0.40 -21.45
C GLU A 138 0.30 -0.07 -20.17
N ALA A 139 0.00 -0.76 -19.08
CA ALA A 139 0.56 -0.46 -17.78
C ALA A 139 0.66 -1.68 -16.87
N GLU A 140 1.57 -1.59 -15.90
CA GLU A 140 1.63 -2.47 -14.74
C GLU A 140 1.03 -1.77 -13.53
N LEU A 141 0.35 -2.53 -12.67
CA LEU A 141 -0.19 -2.06 -11.41
C LEU A 141 0.66 -2.54 -10.25
N THR A 142 0.98 -1.65 -9.30
CA THR A 142 1.65 -2.02 -8.05
C THR A 142 1.00 -1.36 -6.85
N THR A 143 0.84 -2.12 -5.76
CA THR A 143 0.39 -1.62 -4.46
C THR A 143 1.56 -1.25 -3.55
N ARG A 144 2.74 -1.81 -3.82
CA ARG A 144 3.97 -1.55 -3.05
C ARG A 144 4.33 -0.06 -3.10
N LYS A 145 4.44 0.55 -1.92
CA LYS A 145 4.69 2.00 -1.75
C LYS A 145 3.64 2.90 -2.42
N ALA A 146 2.47 2.34 -2.77
CA ALA A 146 1.36 3.16 -3.22
C ALA A 146 0.74 3.91 -2.04
N MET A 147 0.34 5.16 -2.28
CA MET A 147 -0.19 6.00 -1.22
C MET A 147 -1.37 6.86 -1.69
N CYS A 148 -2.27 7.10 -0.77
CA CYS A 148 -3.37 8.06 -0.89
C CYS A 148 -3.41 8.90 0.38
N ASN A 149 -2.65 10.01 0.39
CA ASN A 149 -2.40 10.79 1.58
C ASN A 149 -3.27 12.06 1.64
N SER A 150 -3.51 12.57 2.87
CA SER A 150 -4.14 13.87 3.07
C SER A 150 -5.49 14.00 2.35
N ALA A 151 -5.65 15.00 1.47
CA ALA A 151 -6.87 15.23 0.69
C ALA A 151 -7.25 14.02 -0.21
N CYS A 152 -6.29 13.18 -0.65
CA CYS A 152 -6.59 11.93 -1.35
C CYS A 152 -7.41 10.97 -0.50
N GLY A 153 -7.17 10.92 0.81
CA GLY A 153 -7.99 10.13 1.73
C GLY A 153 -9.46 10.47 1.60
N TYR A 154 -9.84 11.75 1.59
CA TYR A 154 -11.23 12.16 1.42
C TYR A 154 -11.80 11.76 0.04
N LEU A 155 -10.99 11.86 -1.01
CA LEU A 155 -11.38 11.39 -2.34
C LEU A 155 -11.69 9.89 -2.31
N PHE A 156 -10.84 9.09 -1.66
CA PHE A 156 -10.99 7.65 -1.49
C PHE A 156 -12.26 7.27 -0.72
N LEU A 157 -12.61 8.04 0.34
CA LEU A 157 -13.83 7.80 1.11
C LEU A 157 -15.12 7.91 0.26
N GLY A 158 -15.06 8.61 -0.86
CA GLY A 158 -16.20 8.74 -1.78
C GLY A 158 -16.62 7.44 -2.44
N ALA A 159 -15.72 6.49 -2.64
CA ALA A 159 -16.09 5.19 -3.23
C ALA A 159 -17.05 4.39 -2.34
N THR A 160 -17.84 3.54 -2.96
CA THR A 160 -18.77 2.62 -2.25
C THR A 160 -18.04 1.36 -1.78
N SER A 161 -17.16 0.81 -2.63
CA SER A 161 -16.21 -0.24 -2.27
C SER A 161 -14.82 0.36 -2.19
N ARG A 162 -14.17 0.15 -1.07
CA ARG A 162 -12.84 0.70 -0.76
C ARG A 162 -11.92 -0.44 -0.33
N GLU A 163 -10.78 -0.55 -1.00
CA GLU A 163 -9.84 -1.63 -0.75
C GLU A 163 -8.41 -1.07 -0.62
N VAL A 164 -7.77 -1.35 0.52
CA VAL A 164 -6.39 -0.99 0.80
C VAL A 164 -5.58 -2.26 0.90
N ALA A 165 -4.64 -2.46 -0.02
CA ALA A 165 -3.73 -3.59 0.04
C ALA A 165 -2.79 -3.48 1.25
N PRO A 166 -2.29 -4.61 1.81
CA PRO A 166 -1.41 -4.61 3.00
C PRO A 166 -0.15 -3.77 2.87
N ASP A 167 0.36 -3.57 1.66
CA ASP A 167 1.57 -2.81 1.34
C ASP A 167 1.30 -1.43 0.73
N ALA A 168 0.02 -1.00 0.74
CA ALA A 168 -0.41 0.33 0.33
C ALA A 168 -0.77 1.18 1.56
N VAL A 169 -0.74 2.50 1.40
CA VAL A 169 -0.90 3.46 2.49
C VAL A 169 -2.07 4.40 2.26
N VAL A 170 -2.91 4.57 3.27
CA VAL A 170 -3.82 5.72 3.41
C VAL A 170 -3.37 6.49 4.64
N ALA A 171 -3.01 7.76 4.48
CA ALA A 171 -2.56 8.58 5.60
C ALA A 171 -3.33 9.88 5.70
N VAL A 172 -3.54 10.32 6.94
CA VAL A 172 -4.36 11.48 7.28
C VAL A 172 -3.62 12.46 8.16
N HIS A 173 -3.99 13.71 8.07
CA HIS A 173 -3.58 14.78 8.97
C HIS A 173 -4.58 15.95 8.94
N ASN A 174 -4.42 16.89 9.86
CA ASN A 174 -5.25 18.09 9.88
C ASN A 174 -4.95 18.99 8.67
N SER A 175 -5.91 19.80 8.27
CA SER A 175 -5.79 20.69 7.11
C SER A 175 -5.18 22.04 7.50
N ARG A 176 -4.32 22.56 6.64
CA ARG A 176 -3.84 23.94 6.77
C ARG A 176 -4.83 24.90 6.10
N LEU A 177 -5.28 25.87 6.87
CA LEU A 177 -6.15 26.93 6.38
C LEU A 177 -5.33 28.09 5.82
N VAL A 178 -5.49 28.41 4.55
CA VAL A 178 -4.93 29.60 3.92
C VAL A 178 -6.06 30.60 3.67
N LEU A 179 -5.99 31.76 4.33
CA LEU A 179 -6.89 32.86 4.10
C LEU A 179 -6.24 33.84 3.12
N ARG A 180 -7.00 34.28 2.12
CA ARG A 180 -6.59 35.33 1.18
C ARG A 180 -7.52 36.52 1.35
N PHE A 181 -6.94 37.68 1.61
CA PHE A 181 -7.67 38.94 1.74
C PHE A 181 -7.31 39.86 0.55
N ARG A 182 -8.29 40.68 0.17
CA ARG A 182 -7.99 41.85 -0.70
C ARG A 182 -7.56 43.00 0.22
N GLY A 183 -6.36 43.54 0.02
CA GLY A 183 -5.78 44.56 0.88
C GLY A 183 -5.20 44.02 2.17
N ASN A 184 -5.02 44.92 3.15
CA ASN A 184 -4.40 44.61 4.46
C ASN A 184 -5.40 44.86 5.60
N PRO A 185 -6.32 43.91 5.89
CA PRO A 185 -7.33 44.10 6.92
C PRO A 185 -6.71 44.17 8.34
N PRO A 186 -7.39 44.80 9.28
CA PRO A 186 -6.96 44.84 10.68
C PRO A 186 -6.77 43.45 11.27
N PRO A 187 -5.81 43.19 12.18
CA PRO A 187 -5.54 41.89 12.77
C PRO A 187 -6.76 41.20 13.40
N GLN A 188 -7.66 41.96 14.01
CA GLN A 188 -8.89 41.46 14.60
C GLN A 188 -9.81 40.83 13.54
N ILE A 189 -9.99 41.51 12.40
CA ILE A 189 -10.80 40.99 11.27
C ILE A 189 -10.19 39.69 10.72
N VAL A 190 -8.85 39.64 10.62
CA VAL A 190 -8.15 38.41 10.21
C VAL A 190 -8.40 37.28 11.21
N ALA A 191 -8.28 37.55 12.52
CA ALA A 191 -8.49 36.55 13.56
C ALA A 191 -9.93 36.02 13.57
N GLU A 192 -10.93 36.86 13.48
CA GLU A 192 -12.34 36.49 13.42
C GLU A 192 -12.66 35.69 12.14
N ALA A 193 -12.16 36.12 10.99
CA ALA A 193 -12.34 35.42 9.73
C ALA A 193 -11.70 34.02 9.79
N ARG A 194 -10.51 33.92 10.38
CA ARG A 194 -9.83 32.63 10.61
C ARG A 194 -10.64 31.70 11.49
N GLN A 195 -11.14 32.20 12.61
CA GLN A 195 -11.92 31.39 13.56
C GLN A 195 -13.22 30.89 12.91
N ARG A 196 -13.95 31.77 12.22
CA ARG A 196 -15.17 31.38 11.47
C ARG A 196 -14.87 30.32 10.41
N ARG A 197 -13.79 30.49 9.65
CA ARG A 197 -13.42 29.55 8.59
C ARG A 197 -12.97 28.18 9.13
N ILE A 198 -12.25 28.16 10.26
CA ILE A 198 -11.88 26.89 10.93
C ILE A 198 -13.14 26.15 11.35
N ALA A 199 -14.07 26.83 12.06
CA ALA A 199 -15.32 26.21 12.51
C ALA A 199 -16.20 25.73 11.34
N SER A 200 -16.21 26.45 10.21
CA SER A 200 -16.92 25.99 9.00
C SER A 200 -16.26 24.75 8.39
N ALA A 201 -14.93 24.78 8.23
CA ALA A 201 -14.19 23.66 7.65
C ALA A 201 -14.33 22.37 8.49
N GLU A 202 -14.37 22.51 9.82
CA GLU A 202 -14.62 21.40 10.74
C GLU A 202 -16.03 20.81 10.55
N ARG A 203 -17.07 21.65 10.54
CA ARG A 203 -18.45 21.20 10.30
C ARG A 203 -18.57 20.51 8.95
N ASP A 204 -17.97 21.10 7.90
CA ASP A 204 -18.02 20.55 6.53
C ASP A 204 -17.33 19.18 6.47
N ARG A 205 -16.18 19.00 7.16
CA ARG A 205 -15.46 17.73 7.25
C ARG A 205 -16.26 16.66 7.99
N ILE A 206 -16.85 17.00 9.15
CA ILE A 206 -17.69 16.07 9.91
C ILE A 206 -18.90 15.63 9.07
N ALA A 207 -19.59 16.58 8.44
CA ALA A 207 -20.72 16.29 7.59
C ALA A 207 -20.33 15.43 6.38
N PHE A 208 -19.18 15.72 5.77
CA PHE A 208 -18.65 14.93 4.66
C PHE A 208 -18.36 13.50 5.08
N ILE A 209 -17.58 13.27 6.15
CA ILE A 209 -17.23 11.95 6.68
C ILE A 209 -18.51 11.14 6.96
N ALA A 210 -19.48 11.72 7.64
CA ALA A 210 -20.76 11.10 7.93
C ALA A 210 -21.53 10.73 6.65
N SER A 211 -21.57 11.62 5.64
CA SER A 211 -22.24 11.37 4.36
C SER A 211 -21.60 10.24 3.54
N MET A 212 -20.32 9.92 3.81
CA MET A 212 -19.61 8.80 3.20
C MET A 212 -19.78 7.49 4.00
N GLY A 213 -20.56 7.48 5.07
CA GLY A 213 -20.79 6.29 5.90
C GLY A 213 -19.57 5.88 6.73
N ILE A 214 -18.71 6.84 7.08
CA ILE A 214 -17.46 6.62 7.82
C ILE A 214 -17.65 7.06 9.28
N SER A 215 -17.02 6.35 10.22
CA SER A 215 -17.06 6.67 11.64
C SER A 215 -16.52 8.08 11.92
N ARG A 216 -17.19 8.79 12.84
CA ARG A 216 -16.73 10.10 13.34
C ARG A 216 -15.39 10.02 14.09
N GLU A 217 -14.96 8.84 14.51
CA GLU A 217 -13.65 8.66 15.13
C GLU A 217 -12.51 9.02 14.18
N LEU A 218 -12.71 8.90 12.86
CA LEU A 218 -11.73 9.36 11.88
C LEU A 218 -11.53 10.88 11.98
N ASP A 219 -12.60 11.66 12.17
CA ASP A 219 -12.48 13.11 12.33
C ASP A 219 -11.70 13.46 13.62
N ALA A 220 -12.03 12.79 14.73
CA ALA A 220 -11.31 12.96 15.98
C ALA A 220 -9.81 12.66 15.84
N LEU A 221 -9.44 11.58 15.13
CA LEU A 221 -8.06 11.26 14.83
C LEU A 221 -7.39 12.35 14.00
N ILE A 222 -8.01 12.79 12.90
CA ILE A 222 -7.48 13.82 11.99
C ILE A 222 -7.14 15.10 12.77
N GLN A 223 -7.97 15.51 13.74
CA GLN A 223 -7.74 16.71 14.54
C GLN A 223 -6.49 16.60 15.42
N THR A 224 -6.11 15.41 15.87
CA THR A 224 -4.91 15.20 16.70
C THR A 224 -3.61 15.24 15.90
N VAL A 225 -3.67 15.00 14.58
CA VAL A 225 -2.47 14.93 13.73
C VAL A 225 -2.13 16.30 13.19
N LYS A 226 -0.96 16.84 13.54
CA LYS A 226 -0.48 18.13 13.02
C LYS A 226 -0.33 18.08 11.51
N PHE A 227 -0.51 19.23 10.84
CA PHE A 227 -0.41 19.35 9.39
C PHE A 227 0.94 18.86 8.83
N GLU A 228 2.02 19.05 9.55
CA GLU A 228 3.38 18.68 9.16
C GLU A 228 3.65 17.17 9.27
N ASN A 229 2.75 16.43 9.92
CA ASN A 229 2.86 14.99 10.14
C ASN A 229 1.80 14.26 9.33
N LEU A 230 2.06 12.97 9.08
CA LEU A 230 1.08 12.06 8.51
C LEU A 230 0.87 10.87 9.46
N HIS A 231 -0.39 10.58 9.78
CA HIS A 231 -0.76 9.35 10.46
C HIS A 231 -1.20 8.32 9.42
N VAL A 232 -0.41 7.26 9.27
CA VAL A 232 -0.77 6.12 8.42
C VAL A 232 -1.83 5.30 9.13
N LEU A 233 -2.99 5.16 8.51
CA LEU A 233 -4.08 4.35 9.07
C LEU A 233 -3.66 2.88 9.11
N THR A 234 -3.68 2.31 10.30
CA THR A 234 -3.46 0.87 10.51
C THR A 234 -4.63 0.06 9.97
N ARG A 235 -4.43 -1.24 9.74
CA ARG A 235 -5.53 -2.12 9.29
C ARG A 235 -6.69 -2.12 10.27
N THR A 236 -6.42 -2.08 11.56
CA THR A 236 -7.44 -1.96 12.62
C THR A 236 -8.24 -0.67 12.50
N GLU A 237 -7.58 0.46 12.25
CA GLU A 237 -8.25 1.75 12.06
C GLU A 237 -9.07 1.79 10.77
N LEU A 238 -8.53 1.28 9.64
CA LEU A 238 -9.29 1.15 8.39
C LEU A 238 -10.58 0.36 8.58
N TYR A 239 -10.52 -0.74 9.33
CA TYR A 239 -11.69 -1.57 9.65
C TYR A 239 -12.65 -0.85 10.61
N ARG A 240 -12.13 -0.34 11.73
CA ARG A 240 -12.92 0.34 12.78
C ARG A 240 -13.64 1.57 12.27
N PHE A 241 -13.00 2.33 11.38
CA PHE A 241 -13.65 3.52 10.80
C PHE A 241 -14.62 3.19 9.67
N GLY A 242 -14.72 1.93 9.24
CA GLY A 242 -15.56 1.52 8.12
C GLY A 242 -15.01 1.91 6.75
N ILE A 243 -13.70 2.15 6.66
CA ILE A 243 -13.04 2.51 5.40
C ILE A 243 -12.83 1.27 4.53
N ASP A 244 -12.21 0.24 5.08
CA ASP A 244 -12.06 -1.07 4.45
C ASP A 244 -12.39 -2.16 5.47
N THR A 245 -13.56 -2.74 5.33
CA THR A 245 -14.13 -3.69 6.29
C THR A 245 -13.90 -5.16 5.94
N ARG A 246 -13.03 -5.44 4.99
CA ARG A 246 -12.69 -6.83 4.62
C ARG A 246 -11.97 -7.52 5.79
N PRO A 247 -12.39 -8.73 6.19
CA PRO A 247 -11.71 -9.48 7.25
C PRO A 247 -10.36 -10.02 6.79
N LEU A 248 -10.17 -10.21 5.48
CA LEU A 248 -8.93 -10.58 4.84
C LEU A 248 -8.58 -9.54 3.77
N ALA A 249 -7.41 -8.96 3.85
CA ALA A 249 -6.85 -8.08 2.82
C ALA A 249 -5.53 -8.68 2.31
N GLU A 250 -5.39 -8.72 0.99
CA GLU A 250 -4.26 -9.39 0.35
C GLU A 250 -3.64 -8.52 -0.74
N THR A 251 -2.34 -8.71 -0.98
CA THR A 251 -1.70 -8.30 -2.24
C THR A 251 -1.92 -9.37 -3.30
N MET A 252 -1.75 -9.02 -4.55
CA MET A 252 -1.53 -10.02 -5.59
C MET A 252 -0.14 -10.66 -5.42
N TRP A 253 0.05 -11.86 -5.94
CA TRP A 253 1.37 -12.45 -6.10
C TRP A 253 2.18 -11.65 -7.12
N LYS A 254 3.37 -11.23 -6.75
CA LYS A 254 4.25 -10.45 -7.61
C LYS A 254 5.70 -10.88 -7.51
N LEU A 255 6.42 -10.75 -8.63
CA LEU A 255 7.88 -10.89 -8.66
C LEU A 255 8.54 -9.64 -8.06
N GLU A 256 9.32 -9.84 -7.02
CA GLU A 256 10.23 -8.84 -6.46
C GLU A 256 11.62 -9.06 -7.05
N LYS A 257 12.16 -7.99 -7.67
CA LYS A 257 13.47 -8.02 -8.36
C LYS A 257 14.56 -7.50 -7.44
N ASP A 258 14.74 -8.14 -6.30
CA ASP A 258 15.85 -7.86 -5.39
C ASP A 258 17.12 -8.61 -5.89
N ALA A 259 18.24 -8.51 -5.15
CA ALA A 259 19.48 -9.22 -5.46
C ALA A 259 19.28 -10.74 -5.66
N ARG A 260 18.29 -11.31 -4.99
CA ARG A 260 17.72 -12.64 -5.26
C ARG A 260 16.22 -12.47 -5.54
N PRO A 261 15.78 -12.65 -6.77
CA PRO A 261 14.37 -12.51 -7.12
C PRO A 261 13.52 -13.57 -6.41
N PHE A 262 12.33 -13.17 -5.99
CA PHE A 262 11.35 -14.05 -5.36
C PHE A 262 9.93 -13.57 -5.69
N VAL A 263 9.01 -14.49 -5.70
CA VAL A 263 7.58 -14.17 -5.80
C VAL A 263 7.02 -13.98 -4.40
N ARG A 264 6.28 -12.90 -4.18
CA ARG A 264 5.80 -12.45 -2.87
C ARG A 264 4.30 -12.26 -2.84
N LYS A 265 3.70 -12.58 -1.67
CA LYS A 265 2.34 -12.19 -1.29
C LYS A 265 2.31 -11.80 0.17
N ILE A 266 1.51 -10.78 0.48
CA ILE A 266 1.17 -10.41 1.85
C ILE A 266 -0.34 -10.58 2.03
N ALA A 267 -0.75 -11.08 3.19
CA ALA A 267 -2.12 -11.09 3.64
C ALA A 267 -2.21 -10.56 5.07
N VAL A 268 -3.32 -9.89 5.36
CA VAL A 268 -3.64 -9.40 6.70
C VAL A 268 -5.02 -9.90 7.08
N LEU A 269 -5.06 -10.79 8.06
CA LEU A 269 -6.26 -11.49 8.52
C LEU A 269 -6.76 -10.88 9.83
N LYS A 270 -8.08 -10.65 9.92
CA LYS A 270 -8.75 -10.23 11.15
C LYS A 270 -8.78 -11.36 12.17
N LYS A 271 -8.38 -11.05 13.42
CA LYS A 271 -8.49 -11.94 14.58
C LYS A 271 -9.83 -11.76 15.29
N ASN A 272 -10.12 -12.66 16.23
CA ASN A 272 -11.37 -12.64 17.01
C ASN A 272 -11.51 -11.39 17.89
N ASP A 273 -10.41 -10.83 18.38
CA ASP A 273 -10.34 -9.62 19.22
C ASP A 273 -10.40 -8.30 18.43
N SER A 274 -10.76 -8.35 17.14
CA SER A 274 -10.76 -7.21 16.21
C SER A 274 -9.38 -6.63 15.87
N SER A 275 -8.30 -7.27 16.33
CA SER A 275 -6.95 -6.99 15.82
C SER A 275 -6.73 -7.69 14.47
N PHE A 276 -5.58 -7.43 13.86
CA PHE A 276 -5.21 -8.01 12.59
C PHE A 276 -3.84 -8.64 12.68
N ARG A 277 -3.64 -9.72 11.93
CA ARG A 277 -2.40 -10.45 11.84
C ARG A 277 -1.87 -10.39 10.42
N THR A 278 -0.61 -9.98 10.27
CA THR A 278 0.10 -9.92 8.99
C THR A 278 0.82 -11.22 8.72
N MET A 279 0.71 -11.71 7.48
CA MET A 279 1.39 -12.90 6.99
C MET A 279 2.05 -12.58 5.66
N GLU A 280 3.20 -13.19 5.39
CA GLU A 280 3.94 -13.00 4.14
C GLU A 280 4.48 -14.32 3.63
N TRP A 281 4.29 -14.57 2.35
CA TRP A 281 4.85 -15.71 1.61
C TRP A 281 5.88 -15.24 0.61
N ARG A 282 6.99 -16.00 0.52
CA ARG A 282 7.98 -15.82 -0.52
C ARG A 282 8.33 -17.18 -1.12
N LEU A 283 8.29 -17.27 -2.43
CA LEU A 283 8.78 -18.39 -3.19
C LEU A 283 9.98 -17.94 -4.00
N SER A 284 11.09 -18.61 -3.84
CA SER A 284 12.31 -18.34 -4.62
C SER A 284 12.70 -19.57 -5.42
N CYS A 285 13.75 -19.43 -6.21
CA CYS A 285 14.27 -20.48 -7.07
C CYS A 285 15.65 -20.87 -6.59
N GLU A 286 15.86 -22.14 -6.26
CA GLU A 286 17.17 -22.67 -5.91
C GLU A 286 17.67 -23.66 -6.97
N SER A 287 16.76 -24.54 -7.46
CA SER A 287 17.02 -25.50 -8.51
C SER A 287 15.73 -25.89 -9.23
N ARG A 288 15.84 -26.70 -10.30
CA ARG A 288 14.63 -27.22 -11.01
C ARG A 288 13.77 -28.14 -10.14
N ALA A 289 14.33 -28.73 -9.08
CA ALA A 289 13.65 -29.71 -8.23
C ALA A 289 13.22 -29.17 -6.86
N ARG A 290 13.73 -28.01 -6.43
CA ARG A 290 13.45 -27.42 -5.11
C ARG A 290 13.13 -25.96 -5.22
N VAL A 291 12.01 -25.59 -4.64
CA VAL A 291 11.54 -24.21 -4.51
C VAL A 291 11.57 -23.83 -3.04
N PRO A 292 12.56 -23.04 -2.59
CA PRO A 292 12.55 -22.51 -1.24
C PRO A 292 11.27 -21.74 -0.97
N LEU A 293 10.63 -22.10 0.15
CA LEU A 293 9.49 -21.41 0.71
C LEU A 293 9.94 -20.68 1.98
N TRP A 294 9.62 -19.42 2.04
CA TRP A 294 9.71 -18.63 3.24
C TRP A 294 8.31 -18.13 3.58
N PHE A 295 7.87 -18.40 4.80
CA PHE A 295 6.60 -17.93 5.33
C PHE A 295 6.85 -17.22 6.65
N ALA A 296 6.28 -16.04 6.83
CA ALA A 296 6.31 -15.33 8.09
C ALA A 296 4.89 -14.96 8.52
N ALA A 297 4.62 -15.11 9.80
CA ALA A 297 3.36 -14.68 10.41
C ALA A 297 3.63 -13.86 11.66
N GLU A 298 2.91 -12.76 11.80
CA GLU A 298 2.94 -11.92 12.99
C GLU A 298 2.34 -12.67 14.17
N ILE A 299 2.99 -12.60 15.32
CA ILE A 299 2.55 -13.24 16.56
C ILE A 299 2.35 -12.18 17.65
N ASP A 300 1.53 -12.50 18.62
CA ASP A 300 1.42 -11.69 19.82
C ASP A 300 2.69 -11.84 20.66
N GLU A 301 3.17 -10.77 21.27
CA GLU A 301 4.41 -10.78 22.08
C GLU A 301 4.33 -11.78 23.24
N ALA A 302 3.14 -12.01 23.76
CA ALA A 302 2.86 -12.94 24.86
C ALA A 302 2.72 -14.40 24.41
N SER A 303 2.72 -14.70 23.09
CA SER A 303 2.54 -16.07 22.62
C SER A 303 3.79 -16.90 22.89
N SER A 304 3.64 -17.92 23.73
CA SER A 304 4.65 -18.95 24.02
C SER A 304 4.32 -20.29 23.37
N GLY A 305 3.25 -20.33 22.55
CA GLY A 305 2.81 -21.54 21.85
C GLY A 305 3.76 -21.96 20.72
N LYS A 306 3.68 -23.21 20.31
CA LYS A 306 4.35 -23.75 19.13
C LYS A 306 3.36 -23.80 17.98
N SER A 307 3.65 -23.12 16.88
CA SER A 307 2.78 -23.10 15.71
C SER A 307 3.31 -24.00 14.60
N THR A 308 2.40 -24.72 13.95
CA THR A 308 2.65 -25.45 12.69
C THR A 308 1.73 -24.91 11.61
N ILE A 309 2.26 -24.81 10.40
CA ILE A 309 1.52 -24.31 9.22
C ILE A 309 1.44 -25.43 8.20
N LEU A 310 0.20 -25.83 7.88
CA LEU A 310 -0.08 -26.74 6.79
C LEU A 310 -0.70 -25.97 5.62
N MET A 311 -0.25 -26.25 4.42
CA MET A 311 -0.75 -25.67 3.18
C MET A 311 -1.25 -26.77 2.27
N THR A 312 -2.43 -26.57 1.70
CA THR A 312 -3.06 -27.51 0.77
C THR A 312 -3.49 -26.76 -0.48
N ALA A 313 -3.09 -27.22 -1.63
CA ALA A 313 -3.63 -26.76 -2.91
C ALA A 313 -4.67 -27.78 -3.37
N ASP A 314 -5.83 -27.34 -3.83
CA ASP A 314 -7.03 -28.14 -4.17
C ASP A 314 -6.90 -29.68 -4.17
N ALA A 315 -6.18 -30.26 -5.14
CA ALA A 315 -6.00 -31.70 -5.28
C ALA A 315 -4.70 -32.26 -4.70
N ALA A 316 -3.89 -31.43 -4.01
CA ALA A 316 -2.60 -31.86 -3.47
C ALA A 316 -2.71 -32.32 -2.02
N ALA A 317 -1.76 -33.15 -1.58
CA ALA A 317 -1.62 -33.50 -0.17
C ALA A 317 -1.19 -32.29 0.67
N ASP A 318 -1.54 -32.30 1.94
CA ASP A 318 -1.09 -31.32 2.93
C ASP A 318 0.45 -31.22 2.93
N LYS A 319 0.96 -30.02 2.89
CA LYS A 319 2.40 -29.73 2.98
C LYS A 319 2.69 -28.81 4.14
N GLU A 320 3.57 -29.22 5.02
CA GLU A 320 4.05 -28.37 6.09
C GLU A 320 4.96 -27.26 5.54
N ALA A 321 4.83 -26.03 6.05
CA ALA A 321 5.59 -24.87 5.60
C ALA A 321 7.10 -24.97 5.89
N GLY A 322 7.52 -25.90 6.72
CA GLY A 322 8.90 -26.14 7.12
C GLY A 322 8.98 -26.72 8.52
N GLY A 323 10.19 -26.86 9.03
CA GLY A 323 10.40 -27.24 10.44
C GLY A 323 9.93 -26.17 11.44
N PRO A 324 10.30 -26.28 12.71
CA PRO A 324 9.92 -25.31 13.74
C PRO A 324 10.26 -23.88 13.33
N PRO A 325 9.37 -22.90 13.60
CA PRO A 325 9.60 -21.51 13.21
C PRO A 325 10.75 -20.89 14.01
N LEU A 326 11.42 -19.94 13.37
CA LEU A 326 12.41 -19.08 14.02
C LEU A 326 11.74 -17.77 14.41
N ARG A 327 11.87 -17.33 15.65
CA ARG A 327 11.35 -16.05 16.09
C ARG A 327 12.24 -14.89 15.59
N SER A 328 11.64 -13.90 14.96
CA SER A 328 12.29 -12.69 14.46
C SER A 328 11.43 -11.47 14.81
N GLY A 329 11.74 -10.79 15.91
CA GLY A 329 10.90 -9.70 16.45
C GLY A 329 9.48 -10.18 16.74
N LYS A 330 8.50 -9.52 16.13
CA LYS A 330 7.08 -9.86 16.24
C LYS A 330 6.61 -10.94 15.24
N TYR A 331 7.53 -11.63 14.56
CA TYR A 331 7.19 -12.65 13.57
C TYR A 331 7.76 -14.01 13.95
N GLU A 332 7.01 -15.04 13.67
CA GLU A 332 7.50 -16.40 13.47
C GLU A 332 7.77 -16.62 11.98
N VAL A 333 8.91 -17.23 11.68
CA VAL A 333 9.41 -17.45 10.33
C VAL A 333 9.66 -18.92 10.09
N TRP A 334 8.93 -19.51 9.16
CA TRP A 334 9.14 -20.88 8.67
C TRP A 334 9.99 -20.84 7.42
N ARG A 335 10.96 -21.73 7.34
CA ARG A 335 11.82 -21.90 6.17
C ARG A 335 11.78 -23.36 5.75
N GLY A 336 11.26 -23.57 4.56
CA GLY A 336 11.12 -24.90 4.00
C GLY A 336 11.41 -24.91 2.50
N SER A 337 11.04 -26.00 1.88
CA SER A 337 11.03 -26.13 0.42
C SER A 337 9.82 -26.93 0.00
N ILE A 338 9.23 -26.54 -1.10
CA ILE A 338 8.21 -27.31 -1.78
C ILE A 338 8.80 -27.99 -3.01
N ASP A 339 8.28 -29.17 -3.32
CA ASP A 339 8.67 -29.90 -4.50
C ASP A 339 7.95 -29.39 -5.77
N THR A 340 8.37 -29.87 -6.92
CA THR A 340 7.80 -29.44 -8.19
C THR A 340 6.34 -29.82 -8.37
N ASP A 341 5.89 -30.89 -7.74
CA ASP A 341 4.49 -31.33 -7.88
C ASP A 341 3.56 -30.46 -7.04
N MET A 342 3.99 -30.07 -5.84
CA MET A 342 3.28 -29.07 -5.06
C MET A 342 3.23 -27.70 -5.78
N VAL A 343 4.33 -27.27 -6.41
CA VAL A 343 4.32 -26.04 -7.23
C VAL A 343 3.32 -26.15 -8.38
N LYS A 344 3.28 -27.28 -9.10
CA LYS A 344 2.30 -27.50 -10.17
C LYS A 344 0.87 -27.45 -9.65
N ALA A 345 0.60 -28.09 -8.50
CA ALA A 345 -0.71 -28.08 -7.87
C ALA A 345 -1.13 -26.65 -7.50
N ILE A 346 -0.24 -25.90 -6.85
CA ILE A 346 -0.50 -24.48 -6.47
C ILE A 346 -0.78 -23.64 -7.74
N LEU A 347 -0.01 -23.81 -8.81
CA LEU A 347 -0.20 -23.04 -10.05
C LEU A 347 -1.49 -23.41 -10.80
N ALA A 348 -2.04 -24.62 -10.59
CA ALA A 348 -3.30 -25.06 -11.15
C ALA A 348 -4.53 -24.69 -10.29
N SER A 349 -4.33 -24.31 -9.04
CA SER A 349 -5.37 -24.00 -8.07
C SER A 349 -5.75 -22.51 -8.11
N ARG A 350 -6.95 -22.19 -7.64
CA ARG A 350 -7.42 -20.79 -7.46
C ARG A 350 -7.08 -20.24 -6.09
N SER A 351 -6.99 -21.11 -5.09
CA SER A 351 -6.69 -20.77 -3.71
C SER A 351 -5.71 -21.74 -3.07
N LEU A 352 -4.97 -21.26 -2.11
CA LEU A 352 -4.15 -22.05 -1.21
C LEU A 352 -4.82 -22.07 0.16
N HIS A 353 -5.22 -23.25 0.61
CA HIS A 353 -5.80 -23.44 1.92
C HIS A 353 -4.69 -23.49 2.96
N VAL A 354 -4.76 -22.64 3.95
CA VAL A 354 -3.78 -22.55 5.04
C VAL A 354 -4.45 -22.93 6.34
N ARG A 355 -3.84 -23.89 7.04
CA ARG A 355 -4.24 -24.31 8.39
C ARG A 355 -3.08 -24.08 9.33
N GLU A 356 -3.27 -23.20 10.26
CA GLU A 356 -2.36 -22.96 11.35
C GLU A 356 -2.87 -23.66 12.60
N THR A 357 -1.99 -24.38 13.25
CA THR A 357 -2.28 -25.05 14.54
C THR A 357 -1.26 -24.55 15.55
N THR A 358 -1.72 -23.88 16.59
CA THR A 358 -0.89 -23.38 17.68
C THR A 358 -1.16 -24.20 18.94
N THR A 359 -0.16 -24.90 19.45
CA THR A 359 -0.24 -25.63 20.72
C THR A 359 0.31 -24.75 21.83
N MET A 360 -0.53 -24.41 22.78
CA MET A 360 -0.19 -23.60 23.95
C MET A 360 0.57 -24.44 24.99
N PRO A 361 1.27 -23.80 25.94
CA PRO A 361 2.00 -24.53 27.01
C PRO A 361 1.12 -25.40 27.91
N ASP A 362 -0.20 -25.14 27.98
CA ASP A 362 -1.20 -25.92 28.71
C ASP A 362 -1.84 -27.02 27.85
N ASP A 363 -1.19 -27.43 26.76
CA ASP A 363 -1.63 -28.40 25.76
C ASP A 363 -2.94 -28.06 25.03
N LYS A 364 -3.49 -26.88 25.24
CA LYS A 364 -4.61 -26.41 24.42
C LYS A 364 -4.14 -26.11 23.02
N THR A 365 -4.96 -26.48 22.05
CA THR A 365 -4.69 -26.26 20.63
C THR A 365 -5.68 -25.26 20.07
N ASP A 366 -5.18 -24.19 19.49
CA ASP A 366 -5.95 -23.26 18.67
C ASP A 366 -5.71 -23.54 17.19
N MET A 367 -6.75 -23.45 16.40
CA MET A 367 -6.69 -23.72 14.95
C MET A 367 -7.32 -22.59 14.16
N THR A 368 -6.54 -21.97 13.31
CA THR A 368 -7.00 -20.94 12.36
C THR A 368 -6.92 -21.50 10.93
N LYS A 369 -8.00 -21.34 10.18
CA LYS A 369 -8.08 -21.70 8.75
C LYS A 369 -8.43 -20.48 7.92
N PHE A 370 -7.77 -20.33 6.78
CA PHE A 370 -8.05 -19.28 5.82
C PHE A 370 -7.54 -19.67 4.43
N ASP A 371 -8.13 -19.06 3.42
CA ASP A 371 -7.78 -19.28 2.02
C ASP A 371 -7.02 -18.08 1.47
N ILE A 372 -5.96 -18.34 0.73
CA ILE A 372 -5.14 -17.34 0.06
C ILE A 372 -5.40 -17.39 -1.43
N ASP A 373 -5.80 -16.27 -2.02
CA ASP A 373 -5.99 -16.12 -3.46
C ASP A 373 -4.64 -16.29 -4.20
N LEU A 374 -4.62 -17.12 -5.23
CA LEU A 374 -3.43 -17.41 -6.05
C LEU A 374 -3.34 -16.54 -7.31
N THR A 375 -4.21 -15.55 -7.46
CA THR A 375 -4.17 -14.59 -8.58
C THR A 375 -2.82 -13.91 -8.72
N GLY A 376 -2.26 -13.93 -9.93
CA GLY A 376 -0.95 -13.36 -10.23
C GLY A 376 0.23 -14.30 -10.01
N LEU A 377 0.04 -15.46 -9.34
CA LEU A 377 1.16 -16.37 -9.06
C LEU A 377 1.75 -16.99 -10.36
N ALA A 378 0.92 -17.50 -11.27
CA ALA A 378 1.41 -18.16 -12.47
C ALA A 378 2.28 -17.25 -13.37
N PRO A 379 1.87 -16.01 -13.72
CA PRO A 379 2.72 -15.12 -14.48
C PRO A 379 3.97 -14.68 -13.70
N ALA A 380 3.86 -14.40 -12.39
CA ALA A 380 5.01 -14.05 -11.57
C ALA A 380 6.02 -15.21 -11.45
N TRP A 381 5.53 -16.43 -11.31
CA TRP A 381 6.35 -17.64 -11.29
C TRP A 381 7.07 -17.87 -12.62
N THR A 382 6.40 -17.66 -13.76
CA THR A 382 7.02 -17.77 -15.09
C THR A 382 8.17 -16.78 -15.25
N GLN A 383 7.98 -15.53 -14.80
CA GLN A 383 9.03 -14.52 -14.77
C GLN A 383 10.18 -14.91 -13.82
N LEU A 384 9.88 -15.43 -12.64
CA LEU A 384 10.90 -15.89 -11.69
C LEU A 384 11.76 -17.00 -12.32
N LYS A 385 11.15 -18.00 -12.95
CA LYS A 385 11.88 -19.11 -13.58
C LYS A 385 12.85 -18.62 -14.65
N SER A 386 12.50 -17.64 -15.44
CA SER A 386 13.40 -17.06 -16.44
C SER A 386 14.61 -16.34 -15.79
N SER A 387 14.42 -15.77 -14.61
CA SER A 387 15.48 -15.10 -13.85
C SER A 387 16.39 -16.11 -13.12
N CYS A 388 15.91 -17.29 -12.76
CA CYS A 388 16.68 -18.31 -12.04
C CYS A 388 17.88 -18.85 -12.84
N ALA A 389 17.77 -18.95 -14.13
CA ALA A 389 18.85 -19.40 -14.99
C ALA A 389 20.08 -18.46 -14.98
N LEU A 390 19.84 -17.19 -14.67
CA LEU A 390 20.88 -16.15 -14.56
C LEU A 390 21.52 -16.08 -13.17
N SER A 391 20.79 -16.48 -12.13
CA SER A 391 21.22 -16.38 -10.72
C SER A 391 22.06 -17.59 -10.25
N ALA A 392 22.07 -18.69 -11.00
CA ALA A 392 22.80 -19.92 -10.64
C ALA A 392 24.33 -19.77 -10.59
N LEU A 393 24.86 -18.62 -11.00
CA LEU A 393 26.30 -18.35 -11.06
C LEU A 393 26.83 -17.53 -9.87
N SER A 394 26.01 -17.14 -8.91
CA SER A 394 26.45 -16.39 -7.71
C SER A 394 26.46 -17.27 -6.46
N PRO A 395 27.51 -17.20 -5.60
CA PRO A 395 27.58 -17.99 -4.38
C PRO A 395 26.45 -17.66 -3.41
N ILE A 396 25.93 -18.70 -2.77
CA ILE A 396 24.77 -18.65 -1.87
C ILE A 396 25.09 -17.87 -0.59
N SER A 397 24.61 -16.63 -0.50
CA SER A 397 24.52 -15.93 0.77
C SER A 397 23.19 -16.29 1.47
N PRO A 398 23.17 -16.57 2.77
CA PRO A 398 21.90 -16.89 3.46
C PRO A 398 20.91 -15.73 3.35
N TRP A 399 19.61 -16.07 3.34
CA TRP A 399 18.53 -15.08 3.44
C TRP A 399 18.76 -14.18 4.66
N PRO A 400 18.54 -12.86 4.55
CA PRO A 400 18.62 -11.99 5.70
C PRO A 400 17.68 -12.51 6.81
N ALA A 401 18.20 -12.58 8.02
CA ALA A 401 17.45 -13.05 9.18
C ALA A 401 16.29 -12.13 9.57
N THR A 402 16.30 -10.91 9.05
CA THR A 402 15.29 -9.88 9.36
C THR A 402 14.17 -9.88 8.33
N VAL A 403 12.94 -10.00 8.82
CA VAL A 403 11.76 -9.62 8.05
C VAL A 403 11.87 -8.13 7.79
N PRO A 404 11.88 -7.65 6.53
CA PRO A 404 11.77 -6.21 6.29
C PRO A 404 10.48 -5.75 6.94
N ASN A 405 10.54 -4.70 7.75
CA ASN A 405 9.33 -4.11 8.35
C ASN A 405 8.32 -3.89 7.23
N ALA A 406 7.25 -4.68 7.24
CA ALA A 406 6.08 -4.42 6.42
C ALA A 406 5.50 -3.10 6.93
N GLY A 407 5.91 -2.00 6.29
CA GLY A 407 5.20 -0.73 6.32
C GLY A 407 5.04 -0.02 7.66
N THR A 408 6.10 0.11 8.48
CA THR A 408 6.03 0.97 9.67
C THR A 408 7.06 2.09 9.69
N THR A 409 7.79 2.30 8.62
CA THR A 409 8.42 3.60 8.41
C THR A 409 7.47 4.40 7.54
N PRO A 410 6.72 5.37 8.09
CA PRO A 410 6.01 6.31 7.24
C PRO A 410 7.07 6.97 6.36
N PRO A 411 6.82 7.17 5.05
CA PRO A 411 7.62 8.08 4.28
C PRO A 411 7.64 9.39 5.06
N ALA A 412 8.83 9.97 5.24
CA ALA A 412 9.00 11.23 5.96
C ALA A 412 7.97 12.23 5.43
N ALA A 413 7.27 12.90 6.35
CA ALA A 413 6.21 13.82 6.00
C ALA A 413 6.74 14.86 5.01
N VAL A 414 6.23 14.82 3.79
CA VAL A 414 6.45 15.89 2.82
C VAL A 414 5.61 17.06 3.29
N ALA A 415 6.24 17.98 4.01
CA ALA A 415 5.63 19.28 4.27
C ALA A 415 5.58 20.08 2.97
N PRO A 416 4.47 20.79 2.67
CA PRO A 416 4.33 21.61 1.49
C PRO A 416 5.28 22.81 1.49
#